data_c628545153e16cb6d5e53b3f2885268f
#
_entry.id   c628545153e16cb6d5e53b3f2885268f
#
_cell.length_a   1.000
_cell.length_b   1.000
_cell.length_c   1.000
_cell.angle_alpha   90.00
_cell.angle_beta   90.00
_cell.angle_gamma   90.00
#
_symmetry.space_group_name_H-M   'P 1'
#
loop_
_entity.id
_entity.type
_entity.pdbx_description
1 polymer ?
#
loop_
_entity_poly.entity_id
_entity_poly.type
_entity_poly.pdbx_seq_one_letter_code
_entity_poly.pdbx_strand_id
1 'polypeptide(L)'
;MRLGFAIAFVILLGCGDSAPRAAAQATDTAHIVPRGSPTGVTQAQRSALSDSVAASRRTAIVAAANRVAPAVVSVNVTRQERRTSRSAFDWFFMPRGYERQVQGLGSGFILSPDGIIVTNQHVTAGATEIIVTTREGTDYPATLLGEDPYTDIAVLKVEARGLPTVPLGQSADLMIGEWAVAIGNPYGYLLGNTEPSVTAGVVSAVGRNLKPSGNDQTVYVGMIQTDAAINPGNSGGPLVNVAGEVVGVNSSIFSGTGESVGIGFAIPIERALRVAAELERFGSVRRSWLGVTVAGSDRVRDWKRVGGLEVTEVASGGPADAAGVRPRDVLVSALGRPMRTFLDWESVKLDVSPGDTLDAVVRRDGRDRRARIGVRDLPTNIAERVAVLGDLELITVSAPVRQERQLQSESGALIYRIGESTARNTGLRSGDVIVQINRQRIERASDVQEVFRRLAGRTAIRVYVERGGSIGWTEFYVQ
;
A
#
# COMPACT_ATOMS: atom_id res chain seq x y z
N MET A 1 39.70 -16.21 35.35
CA MET A 1 39.35 -17.46 36.04
C MET A 1 38.78 -18.41 34.97
N ARG A 2 39.60 -19.40 34.59
CA ARG A 2 39.31 -20.39 33.53
C ARG A 2 38.54 -21.55 34.16
N LEU A 3 37.47 -21.99 33.54
CA LEU A 3 36.96 -23.36 33.73
C LEU A 3 36.62 -23.96 32.37
N GLY A 4 37.46 -24.89 31.95
CA GLY A 4 37.23 -25.77 30.82
C GLY A 4 36.47 -27.01 31.28
N PHE A 5 35.56 -27.48 30.44
CA PHE A 5 34.97 -28.81 30.56
C PHE A 5 35.48 -29.68 29.42
N ALA A 6 36.24 -30.73 29.79
CA ALA A 6 36.69 -31.77 28.90
C ALA A 6 35.64 -32.89 28.91
N ILE A 7 35.20 -33.35 27.74
CA ILE A 7 34.39 -34.56 27.56
C ILE A 7 35.33 -35.68 27.09
N ALA A 8 35.46 -36.70 27.91
CA ALA A 8 36.28 -37.87 27.66
C ALA A 8 35.53 -38.87 26.74
N PHE A 9 36.23 -39.29 25.68
CA PHE A 9 35.84 -40.40 24.81
C PHE A 9 36.35 -41.69 25.44
N VAL A 10 35.46 -42.65 25.80
CA VAL A 10 35.83 -44.00 26.20
C VAL A 10 35.68 -44.92 25.00
N ILE A 11 36.81 -45.41 24.52
CA ILE A 11 36.88 -46.51 23.54
C ILE A 11 36.99 -47.80 24.34
N LEU A 12 36.03 -48.70 24.20
CA LEU A 12 36.14 -50.10 24.66
C LEU A 12 36.38 -51.01 23.45
N LEU A 13 37.61 -51.48 23.33
CA LEU A 13 38.01 -52.63 22.53
C LEU A 13 37.75 -53.90 23.35
N GLY A 14 36.99 -54.82 22.78
CA GLY A 14 36.84 -56.19 23.32
C GLY A 14 36.85 -57.21 22.20
N CYS A 15 37.86 -58.01 22.18
CA CYS A 15 38.11 -59.14 21.25
C CYS A 15 37.22 -60.32 21.48
N GLY A 16 36.81 -60.99 20.41
CA GLY A 16 36.89 -62.38 20.10
C GLY A 16 35.93 -63.33 20.83
N ASP A 17 35.08 -64.05 20.11
CA ASP A 17 35.24 -65.46 19.87
C ASP A 17 34.19 -66.03 18.90
N SER A 18 34.61 -67.07 18.22
CA SER A 18 34.04 -67.74 17.09
C SER A 18 32.88 -68.66 17.32
N ALA A 19 31.83 -68.56 16.45
CA ALA A 19 30.96 -69.59 15.87
C ALA A 19 29.97 -70.39 16.79
N PRO A 20 28.82 -70.95 16.35
CA PRO A 20 28.59 -71.48 14.99
C PRO A 20 27.34 -71.06 14.27
N ARG A 21 27.29 -71.34 12.95
CA ARG A 21 26.14 -71.21 12.06
C ARG A 21 24.91 -71.95 12.62
N ALA A 22 23.87 -71.20 12.93
CA ALA A 22 22.50 -71.69 13.04
C ALA A 22 21.70 -71.22 11.85
N ALA A 23 20.92 -72.12 11.30
CA ALA A 23 20.12 -71.99 10.10
C ALA A 23 19.20 -70.74 10.12
N ALA A 24 19.15 -70.02 9.01
CA ALA A 24 18.17 -68.97 8.77
C ALA A 24 16.75 -69.60 8.78
N GLN A 25 16.05 -69.36 9.86
CA GLN A 25 14.58 -69.48 9.84
C GLN A 25 14.05 -68.22 9.13
N ALA A 26 13.36 -68.45 8.03
CA ALA A 26 12.57 -67.41 7.35
C ALA A 26 11.57 -66.84 8.39
N THR A 27 11.78 -65.60 8.76
CA THR A 27 10.77 -64.83 9.49
C THR A 27 9.63 -64.57 8.55
N ASP A 28 8.58 -65.32 8.75
CA ASP A 28 7.27 -65.08 8.17
C ASP A 28 6.88 -63.62 8.50
N THR A 29 6.94 -62.76 7.52
CA THR A 29 6.39 -61.40 7.61
C THR A 29 4.90 -61.59 7.73
N ALA A 30 4.40 -61.64 8.96
CA ALA A 30 2.97 -61.55 9.22
C ALA A 30 2.42 -60.31 8.56
N HIS A 31 1.82 -60.50 7.41
CA HIS A 31 0.92 -59.50 6.84
C HIS A 31 -0.18 -59.27 7.88
N ILE A 32 -0.18 -58.10 8.52
CA ILE A 32 -1.31 -57.64 9.31
C ILE A 32 -2.43 -57.39 8.31
N VAL A 33 -3.13 -58.42 7.95
CA VAL A 33 -4.43 -58.33 7.30
C VAL A 33 -5.41 -58.01 8.42
N PRO A 34 -6.11 -56.89 8.39
CA PRO A 34 -7.15 -56.58 9.35
C PRO A 34 -8.20 -57.72 9.24
N ARG A 35 -8.20 -58.64 10.22
CA ARG A 35 -9.28 -59.63 10.33
C ARG A 35 -10.50 -58.91 10.91
N GLY A 36 -11.34 -58.46 10.01
CA GLY A 36 -12.62 -57.83 10.28
C GLY A 36 -13.07 -57.10 9.06
N SER A 37 -13.60 -57.82 8.06
CA SER A 37 -14.47 -57.20 7.07
C SER A 37 -15.62 -56.54 7.84
N PRO A 38 -15.86 -55.24 7.74
CA PRO A 38 -17.06 -54.65 8.30
C PRO A 38 -18.25 -55.29 7.53
N THR A 39 -18.87 -56.27 8.18
CA THR A 39 -20.11 -56.87 7.71
C THR A 39 -21.14 -55.76 7.61
N GLY A 40 -21.56 -55.47 6.39
CA GLY A 40 -22.84 -54.83 6.20
C GLY A 40 -22.92 -53.57 5.35
N VAL A 41 -21.78 -52.97 4.89
CA VAL A 41 -21.88 -51.81 3.98
C VAL A 41 -21.91 -52.27 2.52
N THR A 42 -23.04 -52.23 1.88
CA THR A 42 -23.21 -52.59 0.45
C THR A 42 -22.38 -51.63 -0.42
N GLN A 43 -22.08 -52.05 -1.66
CA GLN A 43 -21.35 -51.18 -2.61
C GLN A 43 -22.14 -49.89 -2.89
N ALA A 44 -23.45 -49.95 -2.91
CA ALA A 44 -24.33 -48.79 -3.05
C ALA A 44 -24.22 -47.83 -1.84
N GLN A 45 -24.11 -48.37 -0.61
CA GLN A 45 -23.91 -47.57 0.59
C GLN A 45 -22.53 -46.93 0.63
N ARG A 46 -21.49 -47.60 0.14
CA ARG A 46 -20.12 -47.01 0.01
C ARG A 46 -20.13 -45.91 -1.04
N SER A 47 -20.79 -46.12 -2.17
CA SER A 47 -20.94 -45.07 -3.19
C SER A 47 -21.68 -43.86 -2.64
N ALA A 48 -22.83 -44.06 -2.00
CA ALA A 48 -23.62 -42.98 -1.41
C ALA A 48 -22.84 -42.23 -0.30
N LEU A 49 -22.05 -42.95 0.52
CA LEU A 49 -21.17 -42.33 1.51
C LEU A 49 -20.06 -41.54 0.85
N SER A 50 -19.44 -42.09 -0.21
CA SER A 50 -18.41 -41.39 -0.99
C SER A 50 -18.97 -40.12 -1.65
N ASP A 51 -20.18 -40.21 -2.24
CA ASP A 51 -20.85 -39.06 -2.86
C ASP A 51 -21.21 -37.98 -1.83
N SER A 52 -21.69 -38.41 -0.64
CA SER A 52 -21.98 -37.52 0.49
C SER A 52 -20.71 -36.83 1.01
N VAL A 53 -19.61 -37.57 1.17
CA VAL A 53 -18.30 -36.99 1.56
C VAL A 53 -17.80 -36.05 0.48
N ALA A 54 -17.89 -36.41 -0.78
CA ALA A 54 -17.49 -35.54 -1.90
C ALA A 54 -18.31 -34.25 -1.95
N ALA A 55 -19.62 -34.32 -1.69
CA ALA A 55 -20.51 -33.15 -1.61
C ALA A 55 -20.15 -32.26 -0.42
N SER A 56 -19.85 -32.84 0.77
CA SER A 56 -19.49 -32.08 1.98
C SER A 56 -18.16 -31.35 1.84
N ARG A 57 -17.25 -31.81 0.97
CA ARG A 57 -15.98 -31.11 0.66
C ARG A 57 -16.16 -29.85 -0.16
N ARG A 58 -17.28 -29.69 -0.87
CA ARG A 58 -17.59 -28.50 -1.70
C ARG A 58 -18.25 -27.42 -0.86
N THR A 59 -17.48 -26.87 0.09
CA THR A 59 -17.94 -25.74 0.90
C THR A 59 -18.03 -24.44 0.08
N ALA A 60 -18.71 -23.43 0.62
CA ALA A 60 -18.76 -22.10 0.01
C ALA A 60 -17.34 -21.52 -0.17
N ILE A 61 -16.42 -21.77 0.79
CA ILE A 61 -15.02 -21.35 0.70
C ILE A 61 -14.32 -22.00 -0.50
N VAL A 62 -14.51 -23.30 -0.70
CA VAL A 62 -13.94 -24.03 -1.86
C VAL A 62 -14.50 -23.49 -3.18
N ALA A 63 -15.81 -23.21 -3.23
CA ALA A 63 -16.44 -22.64 -4.41
C ALA A 63 -15.91 -21.24 -4.73
N ALA A 64 -15.80 -20.38 -3.72
CA ALA A 64 -15.24 -19.02 -3.86
C ALA A 64 -13.79 -19.05 -4.33
N ALA A 65 -12.95 -19.89 -3.71
CA ALA A 65 -11.55 -20.04 -4.10
C ALA A 65 -11.40 -20.51 -5.56
N ASN A 66 -12.14 -21.55 -5.97
CA ASN A 66 -12.08 -22.07 -7.34
C ASN A 66 -12.54 -21.05 -8.39
N ARG A 67 -13.46 -20.17 -8.04
CA ARG A 67 -13.96 -19.12 -8.95
C ARG A 67 -12.90 -18.06 -9.22
N VAL A 68 -12.09 -17.72 -8.23
CA VAL A 68 -11.13 -16.59 -8.29
C VAL A 68 -9.71 -17.05 -8.61
N ALA A 69 -9.31 -18.24 -8.17
CA ALA A 69 -7.95 -18.77 -8.31
C ALA A 69 -7.36 -18.65 -9.73
N PRO A 70 -8.12 -18.86 -10.84
CA PRO A 70 -7.57 -18.71 -12.18
C PRO A 70 -7.04 -17.31 -12.50
N ALA A 71 -7.58 -16.28 -11.85
CA ALA A 71 -7.20 -14.91 -12.07
C ALA A 71 -6.19 -14.37 -11.04
N VAL A 72 -5.75 -15.19 -10.07
CA VAL A 72 -4.72 -14.81 -9.09
C VAL A 72 -3.34 -15.15 -9.63
N VAL A 73 -2.43 -14.19 -9.56
CA VAL A 73 -1.09 -14.31 -10.11
C VAL A 73 -0.01 -14.13 -9.04
N SER A 74 1.17 -14.71 -9.30
CA SER A 74 2.38 -14.39 -8.57
C SER A 74 3.03 -13.15 -9.17
N VAL A 75 3.50 -12.23 -8.33
CA VAL A 75 4.24 -11.04 -8.75
C VAL A 75 5.66 -11.15 -8.20
N ASN A 76 6.60 -11.39 -9.10
CA ASN A 76 8.01 -11.58 -8.79
C ASN A 76 8.77 -10.33 -9.21
N VAL A 77 9.54 -9.76 -8.31
CA VAL A 77 10.27 -8.52 -8.56
C VAL A 77 11.75 -8.68 -8.29
N THR A 78 12.59 -8.09 -9.14
CA THR A 78 14.01 -7.95 -8.92
C THR A 78 14.32 -6.52 -8.51
N ARG A 79 15.08 -6.34 -7.43
CA ARG A 79 15.50 -5.03 -6.91
C ARG A 79 17.00 -4.95 -6.81
N GLN A 80 17.56 -3.76 -6.98
CA GLN A 80 18.97 -3.50 -6.71
C GLN A 80 19.11 -2.80 -5.35
N GLU A 81 19.64 -3.50 -4.36
CA GLU A 81 19.97 -2.89 -3.07
C GLU A 81 21.43 -2.44 -3.05
N ARG A 82 21.64 -1.13 -2.85
CA ARG A 82 22.95 -0.58 -2.48
C ARG A 82 23.15 -0.71 -0.98
N ARG A 83 23.99 -1.63 -0.55
CA ARG A 83 24.41 -1.66 0.86
C ARG A 83 25.36 -0.49 1.14
N THR A 84 24.91 0.45 1.96
CA THR A 84 25.82 1.34 2.67
C THR A 84 26.44 0.56 3.82
N SER A 85 27.77 0.57 3.89
CA SER A 85 28.53 -0.09 4.98
C SER A 85 28.01 0.42 6.34
N ARG A 86 27.53 -0.50 7.20
CA ARG A 86 27.01 -0.18 8.53
C ARG A 86 28.06 -0.24 9.65
N SER A 87 29.26 -0.74 9.34
CA SER A 87 30.36 -0.86 10.31
C SER A 87 31.71 -0.47 9.70
N ALA A 88 32.66 -0.06 10.55
CA ALA A 88 34.05 0.20 10.13
C ALA A 88 34.74 -1.05 9.53
N PHE A 89 34.28 -2.25 9.88
CA PHE A 89 34.75 -3.52 9.35
C PHE A 89 34.25 -3.75 7.92
N ASP A 90 32.97 -3.43 7.64
CA ASP A 90 32.39 -3.50 6.30
C ASP A 90 33.08 -2.53 5.34
N TRP A 91 33.48 -1.35 5.86
CA TRP A 91 34.19 -0.34 5.06
C TRP A 91 35.57 -0.82 4.56
N PHE A 92 36.24 -1.68 5.33
CA PHE A 92 37.60 -2.14 5.02
C PHE A 92 37.64 -3.36 4.11
N PHE A 93 36.65 -4.27 4.18
CA PHE A 93 36.64 -5.57 3.49
C PHE A 93 35.65 -5.68 2.35
N MET A 94 34.71 -4.74 2.16
CA MET A 94 33.79 -4.76 1.04
C MET A 94 34.11 -3.67 0.01
N PRO A 95 34.18 -4.00 -1.30
CA PRO A 95 34.30 -2.97 -2.34
C PRO A 95 33.15 -1.98 -2.26
N ARG A 96 33.45 -0.69 -2.36
CA ARG A 96 32.44 0.38 -2.43
C ARG A 96 31.50 0.09 -3.60
N GLY A 97 30.17 -0.09 -3.31
CA GLY A 97 29.15 -0.18 -4.33
C GLY A 97 28.78 -1.61 -4.76
N TYR A 98 28.89 -2.60 -3.87
CA TYR A 98 28.34 -3.94 -4.18
C TYR A 98 26.81 -3.85 -4.26
N GLU A 99 26.30 -3.89 -5.49
CA GLU A 99 24.88 -3.99 -5.79
C GLU A 99 24.48 -5.46 -5.71
N ARG A 100 23.56 -5.78 -4.81
CA ARG A 100 22.98 -7.13 -4.70
C ARG A 100 21.58 -7.11 -5.31
N GLN A 101 21.32 -8.01 -6.23
CA GLN A 101 19.95 -8.30 -6.65
C GLN A 101 19.21 -9.03 -5.52
N VAL A 102 18.09 -8.48 -5.11
CA VAL A 102 17.19 -9.08 -4.12
C VAL A 102 15.88 -9.38 -4.81
N GLN A 103 15.40 -10.61 -4.65
CA GLN A 103 14.09 -11.00 -5.15
C GLN A 103 13.03 -10.68 -4.11
N GLY A 104 11.94 -10.04 -4.52
CA GLY A 104 10.72 -9.83 -3.76
C GLY A 104 9.58 -10.66 -4.34
N LEU A 105 8.69 -11.12 -3.49
CA LEU A 105 7.55 -11.96 -3.86
C LEU A 105 6.26 -11.34 -3.33
N GLY A 106 5.23 -11.35 -4.15
CA GLY A 106 3.88 -10.94 -3.80
C GLY A 106 2.85 -11.61 -4.68
N SER A 107 1.63 -11.19 -4.54
CA SER A 107 0.49 -11.65 -5.34
C SER A 107 -0.15 -10.47 -6.06
N GLY A 108 -0.96 -10.80 -7.05
CA GLY A 108 -1.83 -9.86 -7.75
C GLY A 108 -3.08 -10.56 -8.26
N PHE A 109 -3.97 -9.82 -8.86
CA PHE A 109 -5.11 -10.39 -9.57
C PHE A 109 -5.43 -9.61 -10.85
N ILE A 110 -5.91 -10.34 -11.83
CA ILE A 110 -6.18 -9.84 -13.17
C ILE A 110 -7.54 -9.15 -13.20
N LEU A 111 -7.57 -7.86 -13.55
CA LEU A 111 -8.78 -7.06 -13.68
C LEU A 111 -9.38 -7.13 -15.07
N SER A 112 -8.54 -7.18 -16.11
CA SER A 112 -9.03 -7.15 -17.49
C SER A 112 -8.41 -8.27 -18.34
N PRO A 113 -9.16 -8.79 -19.36
CA PRO A 113 -8.68 -9.87 -20.21
C PRO A 113 -7.45 -9.51 -21.06
N ASP A 114 -7.13 -8.25 -21.19
CA ASP A 114 -5.99 -7.72 -21.92
C ASP A 114 -4.76 -7.51 -21.03
N GLY A 115 -4.83 -7.89 -19.72
CA GLY A 115 -3.66 -8.01 -18.86
C GLY A 115 -3.41 -6.84 -17.92
N ILE A 116 -4.45 -6.13 -17.49
CA ILE A 116 -4.36 -5.19 -16.36
C ILE A 116 -4.42 -5.98 -15.05
N ILE A 117 -3.45 -5.76 -14.17
CA ILE A 117 -3.27 -6.49 -12.90
C ILE A 117 -3.14 -5.49 -11.78
N VAL A 118 -3.84 -5.74 -10.67
CA VAL A 118 -3.69 -5.00 -9.41
C VAL A 118 -2.82 -5.78 -8.44
N THR A 119 -1.94 -5.07 -7.77
CA THR A 119 -1.12 -5.56 -6.66
C THR A 119 -0.88 -4.44 -5.65
N ASN A 120 -0.12 -4.69 -4.58
CA ASN A 120 0.32 -3.65 -3.66
C ASN A 120 1.56 -2.90 -4.17
N GLN A 121 1.66 -1.62 -3.78
CA GLN A 121 2.80 -0.77 -4.10
C GLN A 121 4.09 -1.30 -3.44
N HIS A 122 4.03 -1.73 -2.17
CA HIS A 122 5.21 -2.26 -1.48
C HIS A 122 5.76 -3.54 -2.13
N VAL A 123 4.97 -4.26 -2.94
CA VAL A 123 5.42 -5.40 -3.75
C VAL A 123 6.25 -4.92 -4.94
N THR A 124 5.87 -3.79 -5.58
CA THR A 124 6.56 -3.27 -6.78
C THR A 124 7.63 -2.23 -6.47
N ALA A 125 7.66 -1.69 -5.26
CA ALA A 125 8.55 -0.59 -4.87
C ALA A 125 10.02 -0.86 -5.19
N GLY A 126 10.62 0.02 -6.01
CA GLY A 126 12.02 -0.08 -6.39
C GLY A 126 12.37 -1.28 -7.28
N ALA A 127 11.38 -1.93 -7.88
CA ALA A 127 11.61 -3.02 -8.83
C ALA A 127 12.30 -2.51 -10.09
N THR A 128 13.36 -3.22 -10.51
CA THR A 128 14.02 -3.02 -11.81
C THR A 128 13.46 -3.93 -12.87
N GLU A 129 12.87 -5.05 -12.45
CA GLU A 129 12.20 -6.02 -13.30
C GLU A 129 11.02 -6.62 -12.57
N ILE A 130 9.91 -6.84 -13.27
CA ILE A 130 8.67 -7.44 -12.74
C ILE A 130 8.26 -8.57 -13.69
N ILE A 131 8.08 -9.76 -13.13
CA ILE A 131 7.56 -10.93 -13.84
C ILE A 131 6.27 -11.36 -13.14
N VAL A 132 5.21 -11.52 -13.92
CA VAL A 132 3.93 -12.03 -13.45
C VAL A 132 3.79 -13.47 -13.92
N THR A 133 3.56 -14.40 -12.99
CA THR A 133 3.35 -15.82 -13.30
C THR A 133 1.87 -16.17 -13.04
N THR A 134 1.20 -16.68 -14.07
CA THR A 134 -0.21 -17.13 -13.96
C THR A 134 -0.30 -18.49 -13.28
N ARG A 135 -1.52 -18.90 -12.93
CA ARG A 135 -1.78 -20.21 -12.35
C ARG A 135 -1.35 -21.36 -13.28
N GLU A 136 -1.42 -21.17 -14.59
CA GLU A 136 -0.98 -22.16 -15.58
C GLU A 136 0.54 -22.27 -15.70
N GLY A 137 1.30 -21.44 -14.94
CA GLY A 137 2.75 -21.42 -14.94
C GLY A 137 3.35 -20.62 -16.11
N THR A 138 2.55 -19.77 -16.76
CA THR A 138 3.06 -18.89 -17.81
C THR A 138 3.61 -17.61 -17.21
N ASP A 139 4.85 -17.28 -17.58
CA ASP A 139 5.54 -16.07 -17.16
C ASP A 139 5.34 -14.95 -18.19
N TYR A 140 4.97 -13.77 -17.69
CA TYR A 140 4.83 -12.56 -18.49
C TYR A 140 5.72 -11.45 -17.91
N PRO A 141 6.62 -10.85 -18.69
CA PRO A 141 7.21 -9.57 -18.32
C PRO A 141 6.12 -8.53 -18.12
N ALA A 142 6.14 -7.82 -17.02
CA ALA A 142 5.12 -6.84 -16.67
C ALA A 142 5.70 -5.42 -16.67
N THR A 143 4.94 -4.48 -17.21
CA THR A 143 5.22 -3.05 -17.15
C THR A 143 4.44 -2.44 -15.99
N LEU A 144 5.10 -1.66 -15.15
CA LEU A 144 4.46 -0.86 -14.11
C LEU A 144 3.80 0.35 -14.78
N LEU A 145 2.46 0.39 -14.83
CA LEU A 145 1.71 1.54 -15.34
C LEU A 145 1.73 2.70 -14.37
N GLY A 146 1.72 2.40 -13.07
CA GLY A 146 1.83 3.38 -12.01
C GLY A 146 1.69 2.73 -10.64
N GLU A 147 2.14 3.46 -9.62
CA GLU A 147 2.03 3.04 -8.23
C GLU A 147 1.71 4.20 -7.31
N ASP A 148 1.02 3.92 -6.23
CA ASP A 148 0.66 4.90 -5.20
C ASP A 148 1.07 4.45 -3.81
N PRO A 149 2.21 4.95 -3.29
CA PRO A 149 2.68 4.63 -1.95
C PRO A 149 1.69 5.02 -0.84
N TYR A 150 0.84 6.01 -1.09
CA TYR A 150 -0.08 6.50 -0.07
C TYR A 150 -1.23 5.53 0.20
N THR A 151 -1.75 4.86 -0.83
CA THR A 151 -2.83 3.86 -0.72
C THR A 151 -2.34 2.43 -0.81
N ASP A 152 -1.04 2.22 -1.05
CA ASP A 152 -0.42 0.91 -1.23
C ASP A 152 -1.01 0.10 -2.40
N ILE A 153 -1.32 0.76 -3.51
CA ILE A 153 -1.81 0.12 -4.75
C ILE A 153 -0.82 0.36 -5.89
N ALA A 154 -0.60 -0.67 -6.70
CA ALA A 154 0.12 -0.61 -7.96
C ALA A 154 -0.67 -1.31 -9.08
N VAL A 155 -0.48 -0.85 -10.31
CA VAL A 155 -1.09 -1.41 -11.52
C VAL A 155 0.00 -1.84 -12.48
N LEU A 156 -0.09 -3.11 -12.89
CA LEU A 156 0.79 -3.72 -13.85
C LEU A 156 0.05 -4.01 -15.16
N LYS A 157 0.79 -4.02 -16.26
CA LYS A 157 0.32 -4.43 -17.58
C LYS A 157 1.21 -5.57 -18.09
N VAL A 158 0.57 -6.65 -18.51
CA VAL A 158 1.21 -7.72 -19.25
C VAL A 158 0.65 -7.79 -20.68
N GLU A 159 1.49 -8.15 -21.64
CA GLU A 159 1.09 -8.30 -23.04
C GLU A 159 0.48 -9.68 -23.27
N ALA A 160 -0.81 -9.80 -22.97
CA ALA A 160 -1.60 -11.02 -23.11
C ALA A 160 -3.06 -10.69 -23.50
N ARG A 161 -3.79 -11.68 -23.95
CA ARG A 161 -5.22 -11.57 -24.31
C ARG A 161 -5.99 -12.77 -23.81
N GLY A 162 -7.26 -12.55 -23.48
CA GLY A 162 -8.15 -13.62 -23.06
C GLY A 162 -7.81 -14.19 -21.68
N LEU A 163 -7.11 -13.41 -20.84
CA LEU A 163 -6.80 -13.81 -19.48
C LEU A 163 -8.09 -13.93 -18.64
N PRO A 164 -8.14 -14.87 -17.69
CA PRO A 164 -9.22 -14.94 -16.73
C PRO A 164 -9.20 -13.70 -15.82
N THR A 165 -10.39 -13.19 -15.47
CA THR A 165 -10.54 -12.02 -14.62
C THR A 165 -11.29 -12.35 -13.34
N VAL A 166 -11.02 -11.59 -12.27
CA VAL A 166 -11.74 -11.74 -11.01
C VAL A 166 -13.16 -11.17 -11.10
N PRO A 167 -14.16 -11.81 -10.51
CA PRO A 167 -15.44 -11.16 -10.25
C PRO A 167 -15.29 -10.09 -9.18
N LEU A 168 -15.84 -8.89 -9.43
CA LEU A 168 -15.79 -7.77 -8.50
C LEU A 168 -17.05 -7.74 -7.64
N GLY A 169 -16.87 -7.59 -6.34
CA GLY A 169 -17.91 -7.38 -5.34
C GLY A 169 -17.98 -5.94 -4.85
N GLN A 170 -18.58 -5.76 -3.68
CA GLN A 170 -18.68 -4.48 -2.98
C GLN A 170 -18.20 -4.63 -1.54
N SER A 171 -17.45 -3.64 -1.06
CA SER A 171 -17.00 -3.62 0.34
C SER A 171 -17.90 -2.77 1.24
N ALA A 172 -18.79 -1.98 0.65
CA ALA A 172 -19.61 -1.03 1.38
C ALA A 172 -20.70 -1.68 2.26
N ASP A 173 -21.14 -2.87 1.89
CA ASP A 173 -22.21 -3.64 2.56
C ASP A 173 -21.69 -4.85 3.37
N LEU A 174 -20.36 -4.96 3.53
CA LEU A 174 -19.75 -6.03 4.30
C LEU A 174 -20.26 -6.07 5.74
N MET A 175 -20.66 -7.24 6.18
CA MET A 175 -21.14 -7.51 7.54
C MET A 175 -20.00 -8.11 8.40
N ILE A 176 -19.87 -7.60 9.62
CA ILE A 176 -18.94 -8.20 10.59
C ILE A 176 -19.41 -9.62 10.91
N GLY A 177 -18.49 -10.59 10.78
CA GLY A 177 -18.76 -12.01 11.02
C GLY A 177 -19.05 -12.81 9.72
N GLU A 178 -19.22 -12.17 8.56
CA GLU A 178 -19.31 -12.92 7.31
C GLU A 178 -17.97 -13.51 6.88
N TRP A 179 -18.00 -14.59 6.11
CA TRP A 179 -16.80 -15.26 5.63
C TRP A 179 -15.97 -14.36 4.72
N ALA A 180 -14.67 -14.32 5.01
CA ALA A 180 -13.66 -13.67 4.19
C ALA A 180 -12.59 -14.71 3.80
N VAL A 181 -12.25 -14.79 2.53
CA VAL A 181 -11.26 -15.72 1.99
C VAL A 181 -10.14 -14.92 1.35
N ALA A 182 -8.94 -15.00 1.93
CA ALA A 182 -7.75 -14.38 1.38
C ALA A 182 -7.03 -15.38 0.46
N ILE A 183 -6.72 -14.95 -0.76
CA ILE A 183 -6.08 -15.78 -1.79
C ILE A 183 -4.80 -15.08 -2.22
N GLY A 184 -3.72 -15.87 -2.36
CA GLY A 184 -2.44 -15.38 -2.86
C GLY A 184 -1.67 -16.48 -3.56
N ASN A 185 -0.70 -16.10 -4.37
CA ASN A 185 0.18 -17.02 -5.09
C ASN A 185 1.66 -16.67 -4.87
N PRO A 186 2.16 -16.72 -3.61
CA PRO A 186 3.49 -16.22 -3.29
C PRO A 186 4.65 -17.01 -3.92
N TYR A 187 4.44 -18.29 -4.22
CA TYR A 187 5.53 -19.20 -4.58
C TYR A 187 5.39 -19.80 -5.98
N GLY A 188 4.47 -19.30 -6.80
CA GLY A 188 4.20 -19.84 -8.13
C GLY A 188 5.44 -19.96 -9.01
N TYR A 189 6.40 -19.06 -8.85
CA TYR A 189 7.68 -19.08 -9.57
C TYR A 189 8.71 -20.04 -8.95
N LEU A 190 8.73 -20.23 -7.61
CA LEU A 190 9.81 -20.93 -6.92
C LEU A 190 9.56 -22.44 -6.76
N LEU A 191 8.32 -22.86 -6.62
CA LEU A 191 7.98 -24.23 -6.21
C LEU A 191 7.59 -25.16 -7.36
N GLY A 192 7.53 -24.66 -8.60
CA GLY A 192 7.01 -25.44 -9.73
C GLY A 192 5.54 -25.85 -9.57
N ASN A 193 4.89 -25.37 -8.52
CA ASN A 193 3.48 -25.51 -8.23
C ASN A 193 2.85 -24.12 -8.13
N THR A 194 2.07 -23.77 -9.14
CA THR A 194 1.47 -22.45 -9.32
C THR A 194 0.07 -22.33 -8.70
N GLU A 195 -0.35 -23.31 -7.91
CA GLU A 195 -1.64 -23.26 -7.21
C GLU A 195 -1.64 -22.19 -6.11
N PRO A 196 -2.62 -21.28 -6.10
CA PRO A 196 -2.73 -20.25 -5.09
C PRO A 196 -2.96 -20.82 -3.69
N SER A 197 -2.37 -20.18 -2.69
CA SER A 197 -2.66 -20.42 -1.28
C SER A 197 -3.97 -19.75 -0.89
N VAL A 198 -4.81 -20.47 -0.13
CA VAL A 198 -6.11 -20.01 0.33
C VAL A 198 -6.15 -20.05 1.85
N THR A 199 -6.51 -18.93 2.47
CA THR A 199 -6.81 -18.86 3.89
C THR A 199 -8.21 -18.30 4.09
N ALA A 200 -8.93 -18.77 5.11
CA ALA A 200 -10.29 -18.37 5.38
C ALA A 200 -10.44 -17.90 6.83
N GLY A 201 -11.27 -16.92 7.02
CA GLY A 201 -11.66 -16.32 8.29
C GLY A 201 -12.95 -15.54 8.12
N VAL A 202 -13.14 -14.51 8.91
CA VAL A 202 -14.30 -13.63 8.84
C VAL A 202 -13.89 -12.16 8.67
N VAL A 203 -14.83 -11.34 8.24
CA VAL A 203 -14.72 -9.89 8.37
C VAL A 203 -14.80 -9.54 9.85
N SER A 204 -13.66 -9.23 10.47
CA SER A 204 -13.60 -8.90 11.90
C SER A 204 -14.05 -7.46 12.20
N ALA A 205 -13.84 -6.55 11.25
CA ALA A 205 -14.30 -5.17 11.33
C ALA A 205 -14.21 -4.48 9.96
N VAL A 206 -14.94 -3.38 9.79
CA VAL A 206 -14.87 -2.48 8.63
C VAL A 206 -14.52 -1.06 9.07
N GLY A 207 -13.93 -0.28 8.14
CA GLY A 207 -13.59 1.10 8.41
C GLY A 207 -12.48 1.30 9.46
N ARG A 208 -11.53 0.37 9.56
CA ARG A 208 -10.41 0.46 10.51
C ARG A 208 -9.38 1.48 10.05
N ASN A 209 -8.96 2.31 10.99
CA ASN A 209 -7.89 3.29 10.80
C ASN A 209 -6.69 2.88 11.65
N LEU A 210 -5.55 2.74 11.01
CA LEU A 210 -4.28 2.41 11.66
C LEU A 210 -3.38 3.64 11.64
N LYS A 211 -2.70 3.92 12.74
CA LYS A 211 -1.67 4.96 12.75
C LYS A 211 -0.46 4.48 11.99
N PRO A 212 0.09 5.31 11.07
CA PRO A 212 1.37 5.03 10.47
C PRO A 212 2.43 4.79 11.54
N SER A 213 3.29 3.80 11.34
CA SER A 213 4.41 3.49 12.23
C SER A 213 5.71 4.02 11.60
N GLY A 214 6.42 4.89 12.30
CA GLY A 214 7.71 5.41 11.80
C GLY A 214 7.57 6.40 10.63
N ASN A 215 8.44 6.25 9.62
CA ASN A 215 8.51 7.10 8.42
C ASN A 215 7.69 6.55 7.24
N ASP A 216 6.75 5.64 7.49
CA ASP A 216 5.90 5.09 6.45
C ASP A 216 4.98 6.18 5.88
N GLN A 217 4.96 6.32 4.55
CA GLN A 217 4.07 7.25 3.85
C GLN A 217 2.68 6.67 3.62
N THR A 218 2.52 5.37 3.81
CA THR A 218 1.26 4.66 3.58
C THR A 218 0.25 4.98 4.67
N VAL A 219 -0.98 5.30 4.25
CA VAL A 219 -2.08 5.65 5.15
C VAL A 219 -3.09 4.50 5.17
N TYR A 220 -3.03 3.68 6.19
CA TYR A 220 -3.94 2.56 6.39
C TYR A 220 -5.23 3.02 7.06
N VAL A 221 -6.14 3.62 6.30
CA VAL A 221 -7.43 4.12 6.80
C VAL A 221 -8.62 3.52 6.08
N GLY A 222 -9.72 3.34 6.79
CA GLY A 222 -10.93 2.74 6.23
C GLY A 222 -10.75 1.28 5.80
N MET A 223 -9.82 0.55 6.41
CA MET A 223 -9.45 -0.82 6.03
C MET A 223 -10.52 -1.83 6.46
N ILE A 224 -10.60 -2.93 5.71
CA ILE A 224 -11.30 -4.15 6.11
C ILE A 224 -10.35 -4.93 7.01
N GLN A 225 -10.79 -5.31 8.22
CA GLN A 225 -10.05 -6.20 9.10
C GLN A 225 -10.59 -7.62 8.97
N THR A 226 -9.69 -8.61 8.91
CA THR A 226 -10.03 -10.04 8.87
C THR A 226 -9.08 -10.85 9.75
N ASP A 227 -9.54 -12.00 10.23
CA ASP A 227 -8.70 -13.02 10.87
C ASP A 227 -8.27 -14.13 9.90
N ALA A 228 -8.70 -14.10 8.64
CA ALA A 228 -8.07 -14.87 7.57
C ALA A 228 -6.57 -14.58 7.57
N ALA A 229 -5.75 -15.62 7.61
CA ALA A 229 -4.30 -15.44 7.74
C ALA A 229 -3.72 -14.73 6.50
N ILE A 230 -3.22 -13.52 6.70
CA ILE A 230 -2.46 -12.76 5.70
C ILE A 230 -0.99 -12.88 6.09
N ASN A 231 -0.20 -13.52 5.26
CA ASN A 231 1.24 -13.71 5.45
C ASN A 231 2.00 -13.08 4.28
N PRO A 232 3.33 -12.85 4.43
CA PRO A 232 4.16 -12.41 3.31
C PRO A 232 3.93 -13.29 2.09
N GLY A 233 3.59 -12.64 0.97
CA GLY A 233 3.24 -13.29 -0.28
C GLY A 233 1.75 -13.27 -0.64
N ASN A 234 0.81 -13.21 0.31
CA ASN A 234 -0.59 -12.96 0.01
C ASN A 234 -0.89 -11.48 -0.28
N SER A 235 0.04 -10.59 0.08
CA SER A 235 -0.07 -9.14 -0.21
C SER A 235 -0.24 -8.89 -1.69
N GLY A 236 -1.20 -8.03 -2.06
CA GLY A 236 -1.62 -7.74 -3.43
C GLY A 236 -2.65 -8.71 -4.01
N GLY A 237 -2.82 -9.89 -3.40
CA GLY A 237 -3.88 -10.84 -3.76
C GLY A 237 -5.26 -10.37 -3.30
N PRO A 238 -6.35 -10.99 -3.81
CA PRO A 238 -7.71 -10.62 -3.45
C PRO A 238 -8.15 -11.15 -2.09
N LEU A 239 -8.95 -10.35 -1.37
CA LEU A 239 -9.86 -10.77 -0.31
C LEU A 239 -11.24 -10.93 -0.95
N VAL A 240 -11.85 -12.11 -0.81
CA VAL A 240 -13.13 -12.42 -1.47
C VAL A 240 -14.21 -12.83 -0.47
N ASN A 241 -15.47 -12.58 -0.82
CA ASN A 241 -16.64 -13.08 -0.11
C ASN A 241 -16.96 -14.54 -0.53
N VAL A 242 -17.98 -15.16 0.07
CA VAL A 242 -18.39 -16.54 -0.24
C VAL A 242 -18.97 -16.72 -1.63
N ALA A 243 -19.40 -15.65 -2.29
CA ALA A 243 -19.82 -15.71 -3.69
C ALA A 243 -18.61 -15.76 -4.65
N GLY A 244 -17.39 -15.65 -4.13
CA GLY A 244 -16.16 -15.57 -4.92
C GLY A 244 -16.03 -14.23 -5.64
N GLU A 245 -16.44 -13.14 -5.00
CA GLU A 245 -16.32 -11.78 -5.51
C GLU A 245 -15.27 -11.04 -4.67
N VAL A 246 -14.39 -10.28 -5.33
CA VAL A 246 -13.33 -9.52 -4.68
C VAL A 246 -13.92 -8.32 -3.95
N VAL A 247 -13.74 -8.27 -2.64
CA VAL A 247 -14.21 -7.20 -1.75
C VAL A 247 -13.04 -6.34 -1.25
N GLY A 248 -11.79 -6.80 -1.42
CA GLY A 248 -10.61 -6.03 -1.02
C GLY A 248 -9.32 -6.58 -1.59
N VAL A 249 -8.23 -5.83 -1.39
CA VAL A 249 -6.86 -6.21 -1.72
C VAL A 249 -6.11 -6.47 -0.42
N ASN A 250 -5.61 -7.71 -0.23
CA ASN A 250 -4.80 -8.06 0.94
C ASN A 250 -3.56 -7.16 0.99
N SER A 251 -3.28 -6.52 2.12
CA SER A 251 -2.17 -5.57 2.21
C SER A 251 -1.25 -5.89 3.38
N SER A 252 -1.64 -5.63 4.60
CA SER A 252 -0.75 -5.63 5.75
C SER A 252 -1.29 -6.46 6.91
N ILE A 253 -0.39 -6.79 7.83
CA ILE A 253 -0.71 -7.40 9.13
C ILE A 253 -0.29 -6.47 10.26
N PHE A 254 -1.03 -6.49 11.35
CA PHE A 254 -0.59 -5.89 12.61
C PHE A 254 0.16 -6.95 13.42
N SER A 255 1.49 -6.96 13.27
CA SER A 255 2.33 -7.99 13.91
C SER A 255 3.66 -7.40 14.33
N GLY A 256 4.12 -7.75 15.52
CA GLY A 256 5.47 -7.45 16.01
C GLY A 256 6.55 -8.40 15.48
N THR A 257 6.14 -9.54 14.91
CA THR A 257 7.05 -10.60 14.42
C THR A 257 7.09 -10.71 12.91
N GLY A 258 6.15 -10.05 12.18
CA GLY A 258 5.99 -10.18 10.73
C GLY A 258 5.13 -11.36 10.29
N GLU A 259 4.62 -12.18 11.22
CA GLU A 259 3.71 -13.29 10.94
C GLU A 259 2.27 -12.94 11.34
N SER A 260 1.29 -13.59 10.71
CA SER A 260 -0.13 -13.38 11.02
C SER A 260 -0.45 -13.85 12.44
N VAL A 261 -0.99 -12.93 13.24
CA VAL A 261 -1.53 -13.20 14.59
C VAL A 261 -3.07 -13.14 14.62
N GLY A 262 -3.73 -13.33 13.48
CA GLY A 262 -5.18 -13.22 13.34
C GLY A 262 -5.68 -11.77 13.21
N ILE A 263 -4.80 -10.83 12.84
CA ILE A 263 -5.14 -9.43 12.58
C ILE A 263 -4.55 -9.05 11.22
N GLY A 264 -5.32 -9.28 10.17
CA GLY A 264 -5.01 -8.90 8.81
C GLY A 264 -5.86 -7.71 8.34
N PHE A 265 -5.37 -6.97 7.36
CA PHE A 265 -6.05 -5.82 6.77
C PHE A 265 -6.06 -5.90 5.25
N ALA A 266 -7.18 -5.50 4.66
CA ALA A 266 -7.34 -5.38 3.23
C ALA A 266 -7.83 -3.98 2.85
N ILE A 267 -7.37 -3.49 1.70
CA ILE A 267 -7.81 -2.23 1.10
C ILE A 267 -9.18 -2.48 0.45
N PRO A 268 -10.22 -1.68 0.73
CA PRO A 268 -11.53 -1.81 0.09
C PRO A 268 -11.45 -1.81 -1.43
N ILE A 269 -12.22 -2.69 -2.08
CA ILE A 269 -12.12 -2.90 -3.54
C ILE A 269 -12.47 -1.62 -4.33
N GLU A 270 -13.46 -0.85 -3.90
CA GLU A 270 -13.85 0.40 -4.59
C GLU A 270 -12.70 1.41 -4.58
N ARG A 271 -11.95 1.49 -3.47
CA ARG A 271 -10.76 2.33 -3.39
C ARG A 271 -9.67 1.83 -4.34
N ALA A 272 -9.40 0.51 -4.33
CA ALA A 272 -8.39 -0.09 -5.20
C ALA A 272 -8.70 0.14 -6.67
N LEU A 273 -9.96 -0.04 -7.10
CA LEU A 273 -10.40 0.18 -8.47
C LEU A 273 -10.28 1.64 -8.90
N ARG A 274 -10.67 2.60 -8.02
CA ARG A 274 -10.53 4.02 -8.31
C ARG A 274 -9.07 4.42 -8.48
N VAL A 275 -8.21 3.97 -7.56
CA VAL A 275 -6.76 4.21 -7.65
C VAL A 275 -6.19 3.57 -8.90
N ALA A 276 -6.59 2.33 -9.22
CA ALA A 276 -6.14 1.64 -10.42
C ALA A 276 -6.52 2.38 -11.70
N ALA A 277 -7.74 2.90 -11.80
CA ALA A 277 -8.18 3.69 -12.95
C ALA A 277 -7.40 5.01 -13.13
N GLU A 278 -7.04 5.68 -12.02
CA GLU A 278 -6.18 6.87 -12.05
C GLU A 278 -4.75 6.52 -12.50
N LEU A 279 -4.19 5.43 -11.97
CA LEU A 279 -2.84 4.96 -12.34
C LEU A 279 -2.78 4.52 -13.80
N GLU A 280 -3.78 3.78 -14.29
CA GLU A 280 -3.86 3.35 -15.68
C GLU A 280 -3.94 4.56 -16.64
N ARG A 281 -4.75 5.55 -16.29
CA ARG A 281 -5.01 6.70 -17.18
C ARG A 281 -3.93 7.76 -17.13
N PHE A 282 -3.34 8.03 -15.96
CA PHE A 282 -2.46 9.17 -15.73
C PHE A 282 -1.05 8.78 -15.25
N GLY A 283 -0.79 7.50 -14.95
CA GLY A 283 0.45 7.05 -14.33
C GLY A 283 0.63 7.47 -12.87
N SER A 284 -0.31 8.23 -12.32
CA SER A 284 -0.28 8.74 -10.95
C SER A 284 -1.68 9.05 -10.44
N VAL A 285 -1.86 9.03 -9.11
CA VAL A 285 -3.15 9.32 -8.49
C VAL A 285 -3.31 10.81 -8.27
N ARG A 286 -4.37 11.38 -8.82
CA ARG A 286 -4.76 12.76 -8.53
C ARG A 286 -5.41 12.84 -7.16
N ARG A 287 -4.88 13.71 -6.29
CA ARG A 287 -5.38 13.87 -4.93
C ARG A 287 -6.55 14.83 -4.87
N SER A 288 -7.56 14.46 -4.10
CA SER A 288 -8.72 15.31 -3.87
C SER A 288 -8.40 16.50 -2.98
N TRP A 289 -8.80 17.68 -3.40
CA TRP A 289 -8.77 18.91 -2.60
C TRP A 289 -10.17 19.45 -2.37
N LEU A 290 -10.49 19.69 -1.12
CA LEU A 290 -11.80 20.14 -0.67
C LEU A 290 -11.78 21.58 -0.15
N GLY A 291 -10.60 22.17 0.04
CA GLY A 291 -10.44 23.52 0.55
C GLY A 291 -10.86 23.69 1.99
N VAL A 292 -10.76 22.63 2.80
CA VAL A 292 -11.08 22.65 4.23
C VAL A 292 -10.02 21.90 5.03
N THR A 293 -9.60 22.50 6.15
CA THR A 293 -8.74 21.89 7.15
C THR A 293 -9.55 21.63 8.41
N VAL A 294 -9.39 20.44 8.98
CA VAL A 294 -10.06 20.06 10.23
C VAL A 294 -9.05 19.87 11.35
N ALA A 295 -9.49 20.02 12.59
CA ALA A 295 -8.65 19.82 13.76
C ALA A 295 -8.09 18.39 13.79
N GLY A 296 -6.78 18.28 13.96
CA GLY A 296 -6.08 16.99 14.06
C GLY A 296 -6.29 16.37 15.45
N SER A 297 -7.29 15.52 15.60
CA SER A 297 -7.43 14.65 16.77
C SER A 297 -7.58 13.20 16.34
N ASP A 298 -6.75 12.34 16.92
CA ASP A 298 -6.83 10.90 16.77
C ASP A 298 -7.53 10.20 17.94
N ARG A 299 -8.12 10.98 18.86
CA ARG A 299 -8.75 10.49 20.10
C ARG A 299 -10.26 10.55 20.01
N VAL A 300 -10.91 9.39 19.99
CA VAL A 300 -12.37 9.24 19.97
C VAL A 300 -13.05 9.98 21.15
N ARG A 301 -12.37 10.16 22.29
CA ARG A 301 -12.93 10.93 23.43
C ARG A 301 -13.19 12.39 23.08
N ASP A 302 -12.37 12.98 22.18
CA ASP A 302 -12.55 14.36 21.77
C ASP A 302 -13.81 14.49 20.89
N TRP A 303 -14.07 13.49 20.04
CA TRP A 303 -15.33 13.38 19.29
C TRP A 303 -16.55 13.31 20.20
N LYS A 304 -16.50 12.52 21.30
CA LYS A 304 -17.62 12.43 22.25
C LYS A 304 -17.99 13.78 22.88
N ARG A 305 -17.03 14.69 22.98
CA ARG A 305 -17.24 16.04 23.53
C ARG A 305 -17.79 17.00 22.48
N VAL A 306 -17.34 16.94 21.24
CA VAL A 306 -17.64 17.92 20.17
C VAL A 306 -18.70 17.40 19.20
N GLY A 307 -18.81 16.07 19.04
CA GLY A 307 -19.74 15.42 18.12
C GLY A 307 -19.31 15.45 16.65
N GLY A 308 -18.02 15.71 16.38
CA GLY A 308 -17.45 15.79 15.05
C GLY A 308 -16.02 16.34 15.08
N LEU A 309 -15.51 16.77 13.94
CA LEU A 309 -14.21 17.44 13.79
C LEU A 309 -14.41 18.93 13.57
N GLU A 310 -13.73 19.76 14.35
CA GLU A 310 -13.77 21.22 14.17
C GLU A 310 -13.08 21.63 12.87
N VAL A 311 -13.74 22.44 12.07
CA VAL A 311 -13.17 23.08 10.88
C VAL A 311 -12.29 24.24 11.33
N THR A 312 -10.99 24.13 11.13
CA THR A 312 -10.01 25.14 11.55
C THR A 312 -9.80 26.21 10.48
N GLU A 313 -9.85 25.81 9.21
CA GLU A 313 -9.61 26.70 8.09
C GLU A 313 -10.47 26.31 6.89
N VAL A 314 -10.90 27.32 6.12
CA VAL A 314 -11.58 27.18 4.83
C VAL A 314 -10.89 28.08 3.84
N ALA A 315 -10.42 27.53 2.72
CA ALA A 315 -9.80 28.30 1.67
C ALA A 315 -10.80 29.20 0.96
N SER A 316 -10.55 30.50 0.95
CA SER A 316 -11.40 31.48 0.24
C SER A 316 -11.47 31.13 -1.24
N GLY A 317 -12.67 31.09 -1.82
CA GLY A 317 -12.94 30.68 -3.20
C GLY A 317 -12.75 29.17 -3.44
N GLY A 318 -12.45 28.40 -2.40
CA GLY A 318 -12.33 26.93 -2.45
C GLY A 318 -13.68 26.22 -2.50
N PRO A 319 -13.67 24.89 -2.73
CA PRO A 319 -14.90 24.11 -2.83
C PRO A 319 -15.77 24.14 -1.56
N ALA A 320 -15.15 24.03 -0.37
CA ALA A 320 -15.86 24.08 0.90
C ALA A 320 -16.47 25.47 1.16
N ASP A 321 -15.75 26.54 0.81
CA ASP A 321 -16.26 27.92 0.90
C ASP A 321 -17.49 28.10 0.00
N ALA A 322 -17.40 27.63 -1.26
CA ALA A 322 -18.53 27.65 -2.20
C ALA A 322 -19.72 26.82 -1.70
N ALA A 323 -19.50 25.76 -0.92
CA ALA A 323 -20.53 24.96 -0.27
C ALA A 323 -21.06 25.58 1.04
N GLY A 324 -20.54 26.75 1.44
CA GLY A 324 -20.97 27.49 2.62
C GLY A 324 -20.42 26.97 3.93
N VAL A 325 -19.40 26.13 3.93
CA VAL A 325 -18.64 25.70 5.12
C VAL A 325 -17.83 26.89 5.64
N ARG A 326 -17.71 27.01 6.94
CA ARG A 326 -16.99 28.12 7.60
C ARG A 326 -16.05 27.60 8.69
N PRO A 327 -14.98 28.34 9.01
CA PRO A 327 -14.19 28.09 10.20
C PRO A 327 -15.08 28.03 11.45
N ARG A 328 -14.76 27.13 12.39
CA ARG A 328 -15.52 26.79 13.61
C ARG A 328 -16.80 25.97 13.38
N ASP A 329 -17.16 25.61 12.14
CA ASP A 329 -18.13 24.55 11.93
C ASP A 329 -17.60 23.23 12.52
N VAL A 330 -18.49 22.33 12.89
CA VAL A 330 -18.12 20.96 13.28
C VAL A 330 -18.55 20.02 12.18
N LEU A 331 -17.59 19.37 11.52
CA LEU A 331 -17.84 18.32 10.54
C LEU A 331 -18.32 17.06 11.25
N VAL A 332 -19.63 16.78 11.15
CA VAL A 332 -20.31 15.67 11.84
C VAL A 332 -20.19 14.37 11.07
N SER A 333 -20.43 14.43 9.76
CA SER A 333 -20.34 13.27 8.87
C SER A 333 -19.93 13.67 7.46
N ALA A 334 -19.34 12.73 6.72
CA ALA A 334 -19.04 12.85 5.30
C ALA A 334 -19.24 11.50 4.63
N LEU A 335 -19.83 11.44 3.41
CA LEU A 335 -20.25 10.23 2.71
C LEU A 335 -21.08 9.28 3.61
N GLY A 336 -21.95 9.82 4.47
CA GLY A 336 -22.76 9.06 5.43
C GLY A 336 -21.98 8.48 6.62
N ARG A 337 -20.66 8.63 6.68
CA ARG A 337 -19.81 8.13 7.78
C ARG A 337 -19.59 9.20 8.84
N PRO A 338 -19.66 8.87 10.14
CA PRO A 338 -19.39 9.83 11.22
C PRO A 338 -17.91 10.19 11.28
N MET A 339 -17.60 11.48 11.44
CA MET A 339 -16.23 11.99 11.57
C MET A 339 -15.81 11.99 13.04
N ARG A 340 -15.19 10.91 13.49
CA ARG A 340 -14.80 10.68 14.90
C ARG A 340 -13.37 11.08 15.19
N THR A 341 -12.49 10.89 14.21
CA THR A 341 -11.06 11.17 14.28
C THR A 341 -10.58 11.80 12.98
N PHE A 342 -9.42 12.43 13.01
CA PHE A 342 -8.76 12.93 11.81
C PHE A 342 -8.55 11.84 10.73
N LEU A 343 -8.30 10.58 11.16
CA LEU A 343 -8.13 9.47 10.23
C LEU A 343 -9.43 9.10 9.49
N ASP A 344 -10.62 9.34 10.08
CA ASP A 344 -11.89 9.17 9.35
C ASP A 344 -12.00 10.18 8.22
N TRP A 345 -11.54 11.42 8.44
CA TRP A 345 -11.48 12.45 7.40
C TRP A 345 -10.48 12.09 6.29
N GLU A 346 -9.29 11.60 6.65
CA GLU A 346 -8.31 11.11 5.67
C GLU A 346 -8.89 9.95 4.84
N SER A 347 -9.62 9.01 5.49
CA SER A 347 -10.30 7.92 4.78
C SER A 347 -11.30 8.43 3.75
N VAL A 348 -12.11 9.42 4.11
CA VAL A 348 -13.10 10.01 3.19
C VAL A 348 -12.41 10.69 1.99
N LYS A 349 -11.30 11.40 2.21
CA LYS A 349 -10.55 12.02 1.12
C LYS A 349 -9.98 11.02 0.12
N LEU A 350 -9.65 9.80 0.58
CA LEU A 350 -9.21 8.72 -0.30
C LEU A 350 -10.35 8.09 -1.10
N ASP A 351 -11.59 8.31 -0.70
CA ASP A 351 -12.76 7.70 -1.32
C ASP A 351 -13.46 8.62 -2.32
N VAL A 352 -12.88 9.78 -2.63
CA VAL A 352 -13.36 10.72 -3.64
C VAL A 352 -12.25 11.13 -4.60
N SER A 353 -12.62 11.42 -5.85
CA SER A 353 -11.72 11.88 -6.92
C SER A 353 -12.07 13.30 -7.38
N PRO A 354 -11.13 14.03 -7.98
CA PRO A 354 -11.44 15.31 -8.64
C PRO A 354 -12.57 15.17 -9.65
N GLY A 355 -13.60 16.01 -9.51
CA GLY A 355 -14.85 15.97 -10.29
C GLY A 355 -16.05 15.43 -9.50
N ASP A 356 -15.82 14.70 -8.40
CA ASP A 356 -16.88 14.21 -7.54
C ASP A 356 -17.52 15.33 -6.70
N THR A 357 -18.60 14.98 -6.02
CA THR A 357 -19.23 15.83 -5.00
C THR A 357 -19.25 15.06 -3.68
N LEU A 358 -18.68 15.65 -2.64
CA LEU A 358 -18.69 15.12 -1.28
C LEU A 358 -19.95 15.64 -0.54
N ASP A 359 -20.83 14.72 -0.18
CA ASP A 359 -21.94 15.04 0.73
C ASP A 359 -21.45 15.01 2.19
N ALA A 360 -21.55 16.15 2.86
CA ALA A 360 -21.15 16.35 4.25
C ALA A 360 -22.27 16.93 5.08
N VAL A 361 -22.22 16.71 6.40
CA VAL A 361 -23.04 17.37 7.40
C VAL A 361 -22.12 18.15 8.31
N VAL A 362 -22.34 19.46 8.38
CA VAL A 362 -21.64 20.36 9.30
C VAL A 362 -22.64 20.93 10.32
N ARG A 363 -22.17 21.10 11.56
CA ARG A 363 -22.95 21.72 12.65
C ARG A 363 -22.46 23.13 12.88
N ARG A 364 -23.39 24.11 12.84
CA ARG A 364 -23.15 25.52 13.15
C ARG A 364 -24.25 26.02 14.09
N ASP A 365 -23.85 26.64 15.18
CA ASP A 365 -24.77 27.16 16.19
C ASP A 365 -25.79 26.10 16.68
N GLY A 366 -25.29 24.86 16.88
CA GLY A 366 -26.09 23.73 17.35
C GLY A 366 -27.01 23.10 16.29
N ARG A 367 -27.04 23.59 15.05
CA ARG A 367 -27.90 23.11 13.97
C ARG A 367 -27.09 22.40 12.88
N ASP A 368 -27.52 21.20 12.48
CA ASP A 368 -26.92 20.43 11.40
C ASP A 368 -27.35 21.02 10.04
N ARG A 369 -26.39 21.17 9.15
CA ARG A 369 -26.53 21.67 7.78
C ARG A 369 -25.88 20.73 6.80
N ARG A 370 -26.55 20.42 5.72
CA ARG A 370 -25.95 19.67 4.61
C ARG A 370 -25.08 20.60 3.77
N ALA A 371 -23.88 20.14 3.41
CA ALA A 371 -22.95 20.81 2.52
C ALA A 371 -22.58 19.83 1.39
N ARG A 372 -22.72 20.27 0.15
CA ARG A 372 -22.28 19.53 -1.04
C ARG A 372 -21.00 20.17 -1.54
N ILE A 373 -19.87 19.55 -1.21
CA ILE A 373 -18.54 20.09 -1.47
C ILE A 373 -18.03 19.48 -2.78
N GLY A 374 -17.83 20.30 -3.81
CA GLY A 374 -17.19 19.81 -5.05
C GLY A 374 -15.75 19.41 -4.78
N VAL A 375 -15.32 18.28 -5.32
CA VAL A 375 -13.96 17.82 -5.20
C VAL A 375 -13.13 18.36 -6.36
N ARG A 376 -12.01 19.01 -6.07
CA ARG A 376 -11.07 19.54 -7.09
C ARG A 376 -9.73 18.82 -6.97
N ASP A 377 -8.94 18.92 -8.03
CA ASP A 377 -7.53 18.50 -7.97
C ASP A 377 -6.74 19.43 -7.04
N LEU A 378 -5.59 18.97 -6.56
CA LEU A 378 -4.72 19.78 -5.72
C LEU A 378 -4.36 21.10 -6.40
N PRO A 379 -4.45 22.23 -5.71
CA PRO A 379 -4.06 23.52 -6.25
C PRO A 379 -2.66 23.53 -6.86
N THR A 380 -1.72 22.78 -6.30
CA THR A 380 -0.35 22.64 -6.83
C THR A 380 -0.30 21.90 -8.17
N ASN A 381 -1.25 21.00 -8.45
CA ASN A 381 -1.29 20.26 -9.71
C ASN A 381 -1.82 21.09 -10.86
N ILE A 382 -2.77 21.99 -10.58
CA ILE A 382 -3.45 22.83 -11.58
C ILE A 382 -2.85 24.24 -11.71
N ALA A 383 -1.93 24.61 -10.80
CA ALA A 383 -1.26 25.91 -10.85
C ALA A 383 -0.37 26.05 -12.10
N GLU A 384 -0.33 27.25 -12.65
CA GLU A 384 0.58 27.60 -13.74
C GLU A 384 2.03 27.38 -13.31
N ARG A 385 2.80 26.70 -14.15
CA ARG A 385 4.20 26.36 -13.89
C ARG A 385 5.12 27.32 -14.63
N VAL A 386 6.10 27.83 -13.92
CA VAL A 386 7.16 28.68 -14.45
C VAL A 386 8.47 27.92 -14.40
N ALA A 387 9.04 27.60 -15.56
CA ALA A 387 10.34 26.93 -15.65
C ALA A 387 11.49 27.93 -15.49
N VAL A 388 12.46 27.61 -14.66
CA VAL A 388 13.68 28.39 -14.38
C VAL A 388 14.88 27.45 -14.37
N LEU A 389 16.04 27.89 -14.84
CA LEU A 389 17.29 27.10 -14.86
C LEU A 389 17.15 25.70 -15.54
N GLY A 390 16.23 25.55 -16.45
CA GLY A 390 16.03 24.33 -17.24
C GLY A 390 15.28 23.19 -16.53
N ASP A 391 15.57 22.94 -15.25
CA ASP A 391 15.01 21.82 -14.48
C ASP A 391 14.36 22.21 -13.13
N LEU A 392 14.16 23.52 -12.92
CA LEU A 392 13.47 24.09 -11.75
C LEU A 392 12.07 24.57 -12.18
N GLU A 393 11.03 23.90 -11.72
CA GLU A 393 9.64 24.30 -11.93
C GLU A 393 9.07 24.96 -10.67
N LEU A 394 8.54 26.15 -10.86
CA LEU A 394 7.96 26.99 -9.80
C LEU A 394 6.47 27.19 -10.02
N ILE A 395 5.72 27.32 -8.93
CA ILE A 395 4.32 27.76 -8.93
C ILE A 395 4.15 28.95 -7.98
N THR A 396 3.24 29.85 -8.32
CA THR A 396 2.91 31.00 -7.46
C THR A 396 2.15 30.55 -6.22
N VAL A 397 2.56 31.00 -5.03
CA VAL A 397 1.83 30.78 -3.80
C VAL A 397 0.53 31.61 -3.84
N SER A 398 -0.59 30.91 -3.96
CA SER A 398 -1.95 31.46 -3.84
C SER A 398 -2.59 31.00 -2.55
N ALA A 399 -3.72 31.59 -2.14
CA ALA A 399 -4.42 31.14 -0.93
C ALA A 399 -4.75 29.63 -0.93
N PRO A 400 -5.24 29.02 -2.04
CA PRO A 400 -5.41 27.57 -2.14
C PRO A 400 -4.11 26.78 -2.00
N VAL A 401 -3.00 27.20 -2.66
CA VAL A 401 -1.68 26.54 -2.57
C VAL A 401 -1.13 26.64 -1.15
N ARG A 402 -1.28 27.81 -0.51
CA ARG A 402 -0.86 28.02 0.87
C ARG A 402 -1.57 27.06 1.81
N GLN A 403 -2.88 26.94 1.70
CA GLN A 403 -3.66 26.02 2.54
C GLN A 403 -3.28 24.56 2.27
N GLU A 404 -3.19 24.16 0.99
CA GLU A 404 -2.82 22.78 0.62
C GLU A 404 -1.49 22.37 1.24
N ARG A 405 -0.48 23.27 1.20
CA ARG A 405 0.88 22.99 1.64
C ARG A 405 1.16 23.45 3.08
N GLN A 406 0.17 24.02 3.76
CA GLN A 406 0.29 24.57 5.11
C GLN A 406 1.46 25.57 5.26
N LEU A 407 1.62 26.45 4.25
CA LEU A 407 2.68 27.43 4.20
C LEU A 407 2.37 28.62 5.13
N GLN A 408 3.41 29.17 5.74
CA GLN A 408 3.33 30.41 6.53
C GLN A 408 3.37 31.64 5.61
N SER A 409 4.14 31.56 4.52
CA SER A 409 4.28 32.64 3.55
C SER A 409 2.98 32.88 2.78
N GLU A 410 2.51 34.14 2.75
CA GLU A 410 1.31 34.54 2.05
C GLU A 410 1.52 34.67 0.54
N SER A 411 2.76 34.89 0.11
CA SER A 411 3.18 35.04 -1.30
C SER A 411 4.56 34.46 -1.50
N GLY A 412 4.94 34.20 -2.76
CA GLY A 412 6.24 33.66 -3.12
C GLY A 412 6.15 32.66 -4.27
N ALA A 413 7.27 32.00 -4.54
CA ALA A 413 7.40 30.97 -5.55
C ALA A 413 7.69 29.61 -4.89
N LEU A 414 6.73 28.70 -4.89
CA LEU A 414 6.91 27.34 -4.38
C LEU A 414 7.67 26.51 -5.42
N ILE A 415 8.73 25.86 -5.00
CA ILE A 415 9.47 24.89 -5.81
C ILE A 415 8.62 23.61 -5.93
N TYR A 416 8.01 23.42 -7.09
CA TYR A 416 7.19 22.25 -7.38
C TYR A 416 8.08 21.05 -7.72
N ARG A 417 9.06 21.26 -8.62
CA ARG A 417 10.04 20.25 -9.02
C ARG A 417 11.42 20.89 -9.21
N ILE A 418 12.45 20.15 -8.87
CA ILE A 418 13.84 20.56 -9.07
C ILE A 418 14.67 19.34 -9.45
N GLY A 419 15.55 19.47 -10.44
CA GLY A 419 16.48 18.43 -10.85
C GLY A 419 17.58 18.20 -9.81
N GLU A 420 18.11 16.99 -9.76
CA GLU A 420 19.11 16.60 -8.76
C GLU A 420 20.39 17.44 -8.80
N SER A 421 20.85 17.80 -10.03
CA SER A 421 22.04 18.63 -10.21
C SER A 421 21.82 20.04 -9.65
N THR A 422 20.68 20.66 -9.97
CA THR A 422 20.31 21.98 -9.49
C THR A 422 20.10 21.97 -7.98
N ALA A 423 19.43 20.94 -7.43
CA ALA A 423 19.25 20.79 -5.99
C ALA A 423 20.60 20.70 -5.23
N ARG A 424 21.56 19.91 -5.73
CA ARG A 424 22.89 19.77 -5.11
C ARG A 424 23.71 21.07 -5.19
N ASN A 425 23.63 21.78 -6.31
CA ASN A 425 24.43 23.00 -6.55
C ASN A 425 23.86 24.20 -5.80
N THR A 426 22.56 24.25 -5.54
CA THR A 426 21.88 25.39 -4.93
C THR A 426 21.47 25.18 -3.49
N GLY A 427 21.37 23.93 -3.02
CA GLY A 427 20.82 23.58 -1.72
C GLY A 427 19.29 23.75 -1.61
N LEU A 428 18.62 24.11 -2.70
CA LEU A 428 17.15 24.20 -2.82
C LEU A 428 16.54 22.81 -2.89
N ARG A 429 15.28 22.71 -2.47
CA ARG A 429 14.53 21.44 -2.48
C ARG A 429 13.11 21.65 -2.95
N SER A 430 12.50 20.61 -3.49
CA SER A 430 11.05 20.61 -3.73
C SER A 430 10.31 20.85 -2.41
N GLY A 431 9.29 21.71 -2.45
CA GLY A 431 8.55 22.16 -1.27
C GLY A 431 9.08 23.44 -0.60
N ASP A 432 10.26 23.94 -0.97
CA ASP A 432 10.72 25.26 -0.52
C ASP A 432 9.89 26.36 -1.17
N VAL A 433 9.59 27.44 -0.44
CA VAL A 433 8.99 28.65 -0.98
C VAL A 433 10.05 29.76 -1.06
N ILE A 434 10.40 30.19 -2.25
CA ILE A 434 11.29 31.34 -2.45
C ILE A 434 10.50 32.60 -2.13
N VAL A 435 10.91 33.30 -1.08
CA VAL A 435 10.26 34.54 -0.61
C VAL A 435 11.05 35.80 -0.95
N GLN A 436 12.39 35.67 -1.15
CA GLN A 436 13.25 36.79 -1.50
C GLN A 436 14.52 36.31 -2.20
N ILE A 437 14.99 37.05 -3.20
CA ILE A 437 16.28 36.86 -3.85
C ILE A 437 17.10 38.15 -3.68
N ASN A 438 18.26 38.07 -3.03
CA ASN A 438 19.06 39.23 -2.61
C ASN A 438 18.21 40.22 -1.81
N ARG A 439 17.89 41.39 -2.38
CA ARG A 439 17.03 42.42 -1.77
C ARG A 439 15.65 42.51 -2.40
N GLN A 440 15.37 41.69 -3.40
CA GLN A 440 14.10 41.70 -4.11
C GLN A 440 13.14 40.68 -3.48
N ARG A 441 11.98 41.14 -2.98
CA ARG A 441 10.89 40.27 -2.52
C ARG A 441 10.27 39.55 -3.73
N ILE A 442 9.93 38.30 -3.54
CA ILE A 442 9.28 37.44 -4.55
C ILE A 442 7.80 37.30 -4.17
N GLU A 443 6.92 37.71 -5.04
CA GLU A 443 5.48 37.58 -4.84
C GLU A 443 4.89 36.47 -5.72
N ARG A 444 5.48 36.21 -6.88
CA ARG A 444 5.02 35.22 -7.87
C ARG A 444 6.20 34.43 -8.43
N ALA A 445 5.88 33.26 -9.00
CA ALA A 445 6.87 32.41 -9.67
C ALA A 445 7.57 33.12 -10.84
N SER A 446 6.84 33.96 -11.59
CA SER A 446 7.40 34.77 -12.68
C SER A 446 8.46 35.78 -12.23
N ASP A 447 8.40 36.28 -10.98
CA ASP A 447 9.38 37.23 -10.48
C ASP A 447 10.76 36.54 -10.35
N VAL A 448 10.81 35.27 -9.98
CA VAL A 448 12.05 34.50 -9.94
C VAL A 448 12.65 34.40 -11.34
N GLN A 449 11.85 34.07 -12.34
CA GLN A 449 12.31 33.98 -13.73
C GLN A 449 12.85 35.35 -14.23
N GLU A 450 12.20 36.46 -13.85
CA GLU A 450 12.65 37.79 -14.21
C GLU A 450 13.97 38.16 -13.51
N VAL A 451 14.13 37.85 -12.25
CA VAL A 451 15.39 38.05 -11.52
C VAL A 451 16.53 37.28 -12.19
N PHE A 452 16.34 36.00 -12.48
CA PHE A 452 17.37 35.17 -13.12
C PHE A 452 17.73 35.69 -14.54
N ARG A 453 16.76 36.17 -15.32
CA ARG A 453 17.04 36.76 -16.63
C ARG A 453 17.88 38.05 -16.56
N ARG A 454 17.74 38.82 -15.46
CA ARG A 454 18.53 40.05 -15.24
C ARG A 454 19.92 39.79 -14.73
N LEU A 455 20.16 38.62 -14.12
CA LEU A 455 21.45 38.22 -13.59
C LEU A 455 22.28 37.60 -14.72
N ALA A 456 22.79 38.41 -15.62
CA ALA A 456 23.71 37.99 -16.65
C ALA A 456 25.13 37.80 -16.06
N GLY A 457 25.72 36.59 -16.23
CA GLY A 457 27.09 36.28 -15.81
C GLY A 457 27.18 35.65 -14.43
N ARG A 458 28.42 35.30 -14.05
CA ARG A 458 28.74 34.59 -12.78
C ARG A 458 28.49 35.47 -11.56
N THR A 459 27.27 35.53 -11.06
CA THR A 459 26.88 36.39 -9.92
C THR A 459 26.46 35.50 -8.75
N ALA A 460 27.00 35.75 -7.55
CA ALA A 460 26.53 35.12 -6.33
C ALA A 460 25.16 35.70 -5.96
N ILE A 461 24.20 34.81 -5.72
CA ILE A 461 22.86 35.20 -5.27
C ILE A 461 22.53 34.52 -3.94
N ARG A 462 21.86 35.29 -3.08
CA ARG A 462 21.31 34.77 -1.83
C ARG A 462 19.81 34.64 -1.97
N VAL A 463 19.32 33.42 -1.77
CA VAL A 463 17.89 33.04 -1.88
C VAL A 463 17.37 32.74 -0.50
N TYR A 464 16.34 33.44 -0.07
CA TYR A 464 15.63 33.17 1.17
C TYR A 464 14.43 32.30 0.88
N VAL A 465 14.30 31.21 1.62
CA VAL A 465 13.25 30.22 1.43
C VAL A 465 12.56 29.89 2.76
N GLU A 466 11.24 29.69 2.68
CA GLU A 466 10.51 28.98 3.73
C GLU A 466 10.65 27.47 3.48
N ARG A 467 11.06 26.74 4.52
CA ARG A 467 11.18 25.29 4.55
C ARG A 467 10.65 24.78 5.89
N GLY A 468 9.58 23.96 5.84
CA GLY A 468 8.96 23.39 7.06
C GLY A 468 8.50 24.47 8.06
N GLY A 469 7.96 25.60 7.57
CA GLY A 469 7.47 26.72 8.38
C GLY A 469 8.56 27.63 8.95
N SER A 470 9.83 27.42 8.60
CA SER A 470 10.95 28.28 9.02
C SER A 470 11.62 28.93 7.81
N ILE A 471 12.05 30.19 7.96
CA ILE A 471 12.77 30.90 6.91
C ILE A 471 14.26 30.67 7.09
N GLY A 472 14.90 30.16 6.04
CA GLY A 472 16.35 30.00 5.91
C GLY A 472 16.85 30.68 4.63
N TRP A 473 18.14 30.55 4.36
CA TRP A 473 18.73 31.03 3.10
C TRP A 473 19.80 30.11 2.57
N THR A 474 20.03 30.17 1.27
CA THR A 474 21.14 29.53 0.58
C THR A 474 21.80 30.54 -0.36
N GLU A 475 23.08 30.33 -0.68
CA GLU A 475 23.84 31.16 -1.60
C GLU A 475 24.53 30.30 -2.64
N PHE A 476 24.40 30.69 -3.90
CA PHE A 476 25.01 29.97 -5.01
C PHE A 476 25.27 30.92 -6.20
N TYR A 477 26.02 30.43 -7.19
CA TYR A 477 26.34 31.16 -8.41
C TYR A 477 25.44 30.74 -9.53
N VAL A 478 24.83 31.71 -10.21
CA VAL A 478 24.13 31.51 -11.49
C VAL A 478 25.15 31.64 -12.60
N GLN A 479 25.21 30.65 -13.48
CA GLN A 479 26.12 30.62 -14.63
C GLN A 479 25.36 31.07 -15.90
#